data_da52a2287c02261cb74697c8b6e75d85
#
_entry.id   da52a2287c02261cb74697c8b6e75d85
#
_cell.length_a   1.000
_cell.length_b   1.000
_cell.length_c   1.000
_cell.angle_alpha   90.00
_cell.angle_beta   90.00
_cell.angle_gamma   90.00
#
_symmetry.space_group_name_H-M   'P 1'
#
loop_
_entity.id
_entity.type
_entity.pdbx_description
1 polymer ?
#
loop_
_entity_poly.entity_id
_entity_poly.type
_entity_poly.pdbx_seq_one_letter_code
_entity_poly.pdbx_strand_id
1 'polypeptide(L)'
;MEWDERPGSNDVPTPVMVDVGDHALCAQVRGKGPTVVLDCGGSGQGIGGWGEDLERTLAERATVLTYDRAGVGRSGGSQARTVAEMADDLHRLLHALHLELPAVFVGWSYGGLVTQLYATRHPSDVAGLIFVDPTASGTPPGSALVRDLSFLLAPRLLRLRAIFGGTNAQPLRELAVTLTGMQNAMREVAQARQESGLPPVPIRVITAGRRPRMPKTHLEHLNADHHALADQSPHGQMMVAERASHQIPFEQPEIISQAVDEVLSLPPNSQEDLNR
;
A
#
# COMPACT_ATOMS: atom_id res chain seq x y z
N MET A 1 10.79 13.99 22.19
CA MET A 1 10.22 12.80 22.89
C MET A 1 11.30 11.75 22.82
N GLU A 2 11.95 11.44 23.95
CA GLU A 2 13.03 10.44 24.02
C GLU A 2 12.39 9.04 23.99
N TRP A 3 12.80 8.23 23.04
CA TRP A 3 12.41 6.81 22.94
C TRP A 3 13.26 6.01 23.92
N ASP A 4 12.64 5.26 24.83
CA ASP A 4 13.31 4.42 25.84
C ASP A 4 14.20 3.35 25.17
N GLU A 5 15.50 3.53 25.25
CA GLU A 5 16.52 2.66 24.67
C GLU A 5 16.80 1.45 25.58
N ARG A 6 15.96 0.42 25.53
CA ARG A 6 16.35 -0.89 26.10
C ARG A 6 16.48 -1.94 25.00
N PRO A 7 17.69 -2.40 24.66
CA PRO A 7 17.88 -3.52 23.76
C PRO A 7 17.48 -4.81 24.48
N GLY A 8 16.45 -5.50 23.98
CA GLY A 8 16.09 -6.85 24.41
C GLY A 8 14.67 -7.12 24.84
N SER A 9 13.71 -6.19 24.70
CA SER A 9 12.31 -6.51 24.89
C SER A 9 11.65 -6.92 23.57
N ASN A 10 10.97 -8.08 23.56
CA ASN A 10 10.01 -8.46 22.51
C ASN A 10 8.77 -7.57 22.54
N ASP A 11 8.87 -6.35 23.04
CA ASP A 11 7.75 -5.43 23.19
C ASP A 11 7.36 -4.86 21.83
N VAL A 12 6.19 -5.26 21.37
CA VAL A 12 5.51 -4.61 20.26
C VAL A 12 5.29 -3.15 20.64
N PRO A 13 5.84 -2.16 19.88
CA PRO A 13 5.69 -0.77 20.23
C PRO A 13 4.21 -0.38 20.35
N THR A 14 3.87 0.40 21.38
CA THR A 14 2.51 0.89 21.55
C THR A 14 2.17 1.85 20.41
N PRO A 15 1.09 1.62 19.65
CA PRO A 15 0.66 2.56 18.64
C PRO A 15 0.32 3.93 19.24
N VAL A 16 0.64 4.99 18.50
CA VAL A 16 0.42 6.38 18.89
C VAL A 16 -0.61 7.05 18.00
N MET A 17 -1.35 8.00 18.55
CA MET A 17 -2.26 8.86 17.77
C MET A 17 -1.48 10.09 17.31
N VAL A 18 -1.47 10.32 16.00
CA VAL A 18 -0.71 11.40 15.34
C VAL A 18 -1.70 12.34 14.67
N ASP A 19 -1.67 13.62 15.04
CA ASP A 19 -2.49 14.65 14.42
C ASP A 19 -1.98 14.92 12.98
N VAL A 20 -2.89 14.79 12.02
CA VAL A 20 -2.63 15.06 10.60
C VAL A 20 -3.46 16.26 10.08
N GLY A 21 -3.98 17.08 10.99
CA GLY A 21 -4.67 18.34 10.75
C GLY A 21 -6.15 18.30 11.14
N ASP A 22 -7.03 17.73 10.33
CA ASP A 22 -8.46 17.63 10.60
C ASP A 22 -8.87 16.39 11.42
N HIS A 23 -7.95 15.46 11.60
CA HIS A 23 -8.14 14.23 12.38
C HIS A 23 -6.78 13.67 12.85
N ALA A 24 -6.82 12.55 13.58
CA ALA A 24 -5.63 11.84 14.00
C ALA A 24 -5.58 10.43 13.41
N LEU A 25 -4.40 10.00 12.98
CA LEU A 25 -4.13 8.64 12.55
C LEU A 25 -3.45 7.84 13.64
N CYS A 26 -3.84 6.59 13.80
CA CYS A 26 -3.16 5.64 14.65
C CYS A 26 -1.98 5.03 13.88
N ALA A 27 -0.78 5.19 14.40
CA ALA A 27 0.46 4.75 13.77
C ALA A 27 1.33 3.94 14.73
N GLN A 28 2.12 3.04 14.19
CA GLN A 28 3.11 2.26 14.94
C GLN A 28 4.42 2.29 14.18
N VAL A 29 5.52 2.60 14.88
CA VAL A 29 6.87 2.64 14.35
C VAL A 29 7.72 1.61 15.07
N ARG A 30 8.43 0.76 14.33
CA ARG A 30 9.30 -0.30 14.85
C ARG A 30 10.68 -0.24 14.23
N GLY A 31 11.68 -0.69 14.97
CA GLY A 31 13.05 -0.85 14.47
C GLY A 31 13.81 0.46 14.31
N LYS A 32 15.00 0.33 13.70
CA LYS A 32 15.91 1.46 13.40
C LYS A 32 16.58 1.21 12.05
N GLY A 33 16.81 2.26 11.30
CA GLY A 33 17.44 2.23 9.97
C GLY A 33 16.63 3.00 8.95
N PRO A 34 16.84 2.77 7.64
CA PRO A 34 16.09 3.43 6.58
C PRO A 34 14.58 3.24 6.76
N THR A 35 13.80 4.28 6.45
CA THR A 35 12.35 4.22 6.62
C THR A 35 11.69 3.32 5.58
N VAL A 36 10.83 2.41 6.05
CA VAL A 36 9.95 1.55 5.23
C VAL A 36 8.51 1.78 5.65
N VAL A 37 7.68 2.20 4.73
CA VAL A 37 6.26 2.51 4.94
C VAL A 37 5.40 1.38 4.39
N LEU A 38 4.56 0.78 5.21
CA LEU A 38 3.66 -0.31 4.82
C LEU A 38 2.23 0.21 4.70
N ASP A 39 1.74 0.39 3.47
CA ASP A 39 0.37 0.82 3.20
C ASP A 39 -0.51 -0.37 2.80
N CYS A 40 -1.51 -0.67 3.62
CA CYS A 40 -2.28 -1.91 3.55
C CYS A 40 -3.38 -1.91 2.47
N GLY A 41 -4.03 -3.07 2.31
CA GLY A 41 -5.09 -3.30 1.34
C GLY A 41 -6.39 -2.53 1.61
N GLY A 42 -7.46 -2.98 0.96
CA GLY A 42 -8.75 -2.28 0.93
C GLY A 42 -9.51 -2.21 2.26
N SER A 43 -9.17 -3.01 3.26
CA SER A 43 -9.70 -2.84 4.62
C SER A 43 -9.17 -1.57 5.30
N GLY A 44 -8.00 -1.07 4.87
CA GLY A 44 -7.37 0.14 5.43
C GLY A 44 -6.74 -0.07 6.80
N GLN A 45 -6.86 -1.24 7.40
CA GLN A 45 -6.31 -1.58 8.69
C GLN A 45 -4.84 -1.98 8.53
N GLY A 46 -3.93 -1.06 8.86
CA GLY A 46 -2.49 -1.23 8.66
C GLY A 46 -1.80 -1.88 9.84
N ILE A 47 -2.15 -1.48 11.06
CA ILE A 47 -1.56 -2.03 12.28
C ILE A 47 -2.04 -3.48 12.48
N GLY A 48 -1.08 -4.43 12.39
CA GLY A 48 -1.34 -5.86 12.39
C GLY A 48 -1.87 -6.41 11.05
N GLY A 49 -2.06 -5.58 10.04
CA GLY A 49 -2.55 -5.96 8.71
C GLY A 49 -1.50 -6.62 7.81
N TRP A 50 -0.24 -6.57 8.21
CA TRP A 50 0.89 -7.15 7.45
C TRP A 50 1.44 -8.45 8.05
N GLY A 51 0.98 -8.81 9.25
CA GLY A 51 1.47 -9.95 10.02
C GLY A 51 2.71 -9.62 10.85
N GLU A 52 2.68 -10.07 12.10
CA GLU A 52 3.72 -9.78 13.09
C GLU A 52 5.12 -10.22 12.64
N ASP A 53 5.22 -11.39 11.99
CA ASP A 53 6.51 -11.93 11.54
C ASP A 53 7.16 -11.08 10.46
N LEU A 54 6.39 -10.57 9.49
CA LEU A 54 6.92 -9.68 8.46
C LEU A 54 7.37 -8.36 9.06
N GLU A 55 6.51 -7.71 9.88
CA GLU A 55 6.83 -6.43 10.51
C GLU A 55 8.09 -6.54 11.39
N ARG A 56 8.20 -7.61 12.19
CA ARG A 56 9.37 -7.87 13.03
C ARG A 56 10.62 -8.10 12.20
N THR A 57 10.54 -8.93 11.15
CA THR A 57 11.68 -9.21 10.27
C THR A 57 12.20 -7.95 9.58
N LEU A 58 11.31 -7.08 9.12
CA LEU A 58 11.70 -5.79 8.52
C LEU A 58 12.32 -4.85 9.57
N ALA A 59 11.77 -4.83 10.78
CA ALA A 59 12.23 -3.96 11.87
C ALA A 59 13.63 -4.30 12.39
N GLU A 60 14.18 -5.47 12.08
CA GLU A 60 15.58 -5.84 12.41
C GLU A 60 16.61 -4.93 11.70
N ARG A 61 16.22 -4.28 10.56
CA ARG A 61 17.13 -3.51 9.71
C ARG A 61 16.56 -2.21 9.13
N ALA A 62 15.33 -1.90 9.46
CA ALA A 62 14.62 -0.71 8.97
C ALA A 62 13.77 -0.08 10.05
N THR A 63 13.46 1.20 9.90
CA THR A 63 12.40 1.87 10.63
C THR A 63 11.09 1.62 9.90
N VAL A 64 10.25 0.74 10.43
CA VAL A 64 9.01 0.29 9.79
C VAL A 64 7.83 1.08 10.33
N LEU A 65 7.11 1.78 9.46
CA LEU A 65 5.84 2.43 9.76
C LEU A 65 4.67 1.57 9.28
N THR A 66 3.77 1.22 10.21
CA THR A 66 2.40 0.77 9.91
C THR A 66 1.41 1.76 10.47
N TYR A 67 0.27 1.94 9.80
CA TYR A 67 -0.76 2.88 10.25
C TYR A 67 -2.15 2.48 9.79
N ASP A 68 -3.15 2.86 10.54
CA ASP A 68 -4.55 2.73 10.14
C ASP A 68 -4.96 3.99 9.36
N ARG A 69 -5.51 3.82 8.15
CA ARG A 69 -6.02 4.96 7.38
C ARG A 69 -7.21 5.63 8.08
N ALA A 70 -7.55 6.85 7.70
CA ALA A 70 -8.65 7.61 8.30
C ALA A 70 -9.95 6.81 8.39
N GLY A 71 -10.60 6.86 9.54
CA GLY A 71 -11.86 6.17 9.84
C GLY A 71 -11.76 4.64 9.94
N VAL A 72 -10.54 4.09 10.03
CA VAL A 72 -10.27 2.65 10.13
C VAL A 72 -9.52 2.34 11.41
N GLY A 73 -9.75 1.18 11.98
CA GLY A 73 -9.07 0.72 13.20
C GLY A 73 -9.27 1.70 14.36
N ARG A 74 -8.17 2.30 14.82
CA ARG A 74 -8.16 3.32 15.89
C ARG A 74 -8.04 4.75 15.37
N SER A 75 -7.88 4.95 14.06
CA SER A 75 -7.78 6.27 13.45
C SER A 75 -9.11 7.01 13.48
N GLY A 76 -9.02 8.32 13.69
CA GLY A 76 -10.13 9.25 13.52
C GLY A 76 -10.42 9.57 12.06
N GLY A 77 -11.30 10.55 11.83
CA GLY A 77 -11.64 11.00 10.48
C GLY A 77 -12.70 10.14 9.79
N SER A 78 -12.81 10.32 8.48
CA SER A 78 -13.78 9.61 7.63
C SER A 78 -13.09 8.55 6.77
N GLN A 79 -13.63 7.35 6.74
CA GLN A 79 -13.18 6.29 5.84
C GLN A 79 -13.49 6.59 4.36
N ALA A 80 -14.46 7.47 4.07
CA ALA A 80 -14.86 7.83 2.70
C ALA A 80 -13.92 8.88 2.06
N ARG A 81 -12.61 8.79 2.32
CA ARG A 81 -11.61 9.68 1.72
C ARG A 81 -11.25 9.20 0.31
N THR A 82 -10.90 10.15 -0.55
CA THR A 82 -10.32 9.87 -1.86
C THR A 82 -8.89 9.34 -1.71
N VAL A 83 -8.36 8.71 -2.75
CA VAL A 83 -6.96 8.26 -2.77
C VAL A 83 -5.99 9.45 -2.62
N ALA A 84 -6.38 10.62 -3.13
CA ALA A 84 -5.63 11.86 -2.96
C ALA A 84 -5.53 12.30 -1.49
N GLU A 85 -6.66 12.34 -0.79
CA GLU A 85 -6.68 12.68 0.63
C GLU A 85 -5.91 11.66 1.47
N MET A 86 -5.94 10.37 1.11
CA MET A 86 -5.13 9.33 1.78
C MET A 86 -3.62 9.56 1.57
N ALA A 87 -3.20 9.95 0.37
CA ALA A 87 -1.81 10.29 0.10
C ALA A 87 -1.37 11.55 0.87
N ASP A 88 -2.23 12.56 0.95
CA ASP A 88 -1.98 13.78 1.72
C ASP A 88 -1.92 13.50 3.23
N ASP A 89 -2.77 12.61 3.74
CA ASP A 89 -2.74 12.15 5.13
C ASP A 89 -1.43 11.43 5.45
N LEU A 90 -0.98 10.53 4.55
CA LEU A 90 0.30 9.83 4.69
C LEU A 90 1.47 10.80 4.71
N HIS A 91 1.47 11.81 3.84
CA HIS A 91 2.52 12.83 3.81
C HIS A 91 2.60 13.59 5.15
N ARG A 92 1.46 14.06 5.66
CA ARG A 92 1.40 14.72 6.97
C ARG A 92 1.83 13.79 8.11
N LEU A 93 1.45 12.51 8.06
CA LEU A 93 1.83 11.51 9.06
C LEU A 93 3.36 11.34 9.13
N LEU A 94 4.02 11.17 7.98
CA LEU A 94 5.47 10.99 7.91
C LEU A 94 6.21 12.19 8.50
N HIS A 95 5.78 13.42 8.17
CA HIS A 95 6.37 14.64 8.70
C HIS A 95 6.09 14.83 10.20
N ALA A 96 4.88 14.54 10.67
CA ALA A 96 4.52 14.64 12.08
C ALA A 96 5.30 13.64 12.97
N LEU A 97 5.64 12.47 12.42
CA LEU A 97 6.48 11.46 13.08
C LEU A 97 7.98 11.75 12.94
N HIS A 98 8.37 12.77 12.18
CA HIS A 98 9.78 13.09 11.88
C HIS A 98 10.57 11.90 11.34
N LEU A 99 9.93 11.08 10.49
CA LEU A 99 10.60 9.92 9.86
C LEU A 99 11.61 10.39 8.82
N GLU A 100 12.72 9.66 8.74
CA GLU A 100 13.76 9.93 7.75
C GLU A 100 13.24 9.67 6.33
N LEU A 101 13.44 10.65 5.43
CA LEU A 101 13.11 10.59 4.01
C LEU A 101 14.39 10.80 3.18
N PRO A 102 14.50 10.23 1.97
CA PRO A 102 13.47 9.46 1.27
C PRO A 102 13.30 8.04 1.84
N ALA A 103 12.07 7.49 1.75
CA ALA A 103 11.66 6.20 2.28
C ALA A 103 11.32 5.17 1.19
N VAL A 104 11.34 3.89 1.55
CA VAL A 104 10.79 2.80 0.72
C VAL A 104 9.31 2.63 1.05
N PHE A 105 8.45 2.68 0.03
CA PHE A 105 7.01 2.51 0.19
C PHE A 105 6.57 1.13 -0.31
N VAL A 106 5.85 0.41 0.51
CA VAL A 106 5.29 -0.91 0.21
C VAL A 106 3.77 -0.82 0.21
N GLY A 107 3.15 -0.91 -0.96
CA GLY A 107 1.69 -0.81 -1.13
C GLY A 107 1.06 -2.15 -1.51
N TRP A 108 0.19 -2.69 -0.64
CA TRP A 108 -0.53 -3.92 -0.91
C TRP A 108 -1.93 -3.64 -1.47
N SER A 109 -2.29 -4.28 -2.60
CA SER A 109 -3.64 -4.19 -3.16
C SER A 109 -4.07 -2.73 -3.40
N TYR A 110 -5.11 -2.25 -2.72
CA TYR A 110 -5.54 -0.85 -2.77
C TYR A 110 -4.47 0.13 -2.25
N GLY A 111 -3.67 -0.25 -1.26
CA GLY A 111 -2.53 0.54 -0.80
C GLY A 111 -1.53 0.83 -1.92
N GLY A 112 -1.45 -0.04 -2.92
CA GLY A 112 -0.67 0.23 -4.13
C GLY A 112 -1.16 1.44 -4.93
N LEU A 113 -2.46 1.75 -4.92
CA LEU A 113 -2.99 2.98 -5.54
C LEU A 113 -2.61 4.22 -4.73
N VAL A 114 -2.72 4.16 -3.40
CA VAL A 114 -2.32 5.27 -2.50
C VAL A 114 -0.83 5.56 -2.66
N THR A 115 0.01 4.52 -2.61
CA THR A 115 1.46 4.63 -2.78
C THR A 115 1.86 5.20 -4.15
N GLN A 116 1.20 4.79 -5.24
CA GLN A 116 1.44 5.35 -6.56
C GLN A 116 1.13 6.86 -6.59
N LEU A 117 -0.03 7.26 -6.07
CA LEU A 117 -0.41 8.67 -6.06
C LEU A 117 0.51 9.49 -5.15
N TYR A 118 0.90 8.95 -3.98
CA TYR A 118 1.90 9.57 -3.12
C TYR A 118 3.20 9.83 -3.90
N ALA A 119 3.71 8.81 -4.56
CA ALA A 119 4.97 8.89 -5.29
C ALA A 119 4.95 9.89 -6.46
N THR A 120 3.81 10.07 -7.13
CA THR A 120 3.67 11.10 -8.19
C THR A 120 3.63 12.51 -7.63
N ARG A 121 3.12 12.71 -6.40
CA ARG A 121 2.97 14.01 -5.74
C ARG A 121 4.21 14.44 -4.95
N HIS A 122 4.89 13.48 -4.34
CA HIS A 122 6.05 13.68 -3.47
C HIS A 122 7.25 12.83 -3.92
N PRO A 123 7.74 13.01 -5.15
CA PRO A 123 8.79 12.14 -5.71
C PRO A 123 10.12 12.21 -4.93
N SER A 124 10.41 13.34 -4.28
CA SER A 124 11.60 13.52 -3.43
C SER A 124 11.59 12.68 -2.16
N ASP A 125 10.42 12.25 -1.72
CA ASP A 125 10.24 11.48 -0.48
C ASP A 125 10.44 9.98 -0.69
N VAL A 126 10.66 9.56 -1.95
CA VAL A 126 10.63 8.14 -2.35
C VAL A 126 12.03 7.66 -2.70
N ALA A 127 12.54 6.69 -1.93
CA ALA A 127 13.77 5.95 -2.22
C ALA A 127 13.52 4.70 -3.07
N GLY A 128 12.33 4.11 -2.99
CA GLY A 128 11.94 2.93 -3.74
C GLY A 128 10.47 2.56 -3.55
N LEU A 129 9.94 1.78 -4.46
CA LEU A 129 8.54 1.38 -4.51
C LEU A 129 8.41 -0.15 -4.59
N ILE A 130 7.58 -0.70 -3.74
CA ILE A 130 7.26 -2.14 -3.74
C ILE A 130 5.74 -2.29 -3.79
N PHE A 131 5.25 -2.91 -4.83
CA PHE A 131 3.82 -3.16 -5.03
C PHE A 131 3.51 -4.63 -4.82
N VAL A 132 2.68 -4.93 -3.82
CA VAL A 132 2.32 -6.30 -3.44
C VAL A 132 0.93 -6.60 -3.97
N ASP A 133 0.85 -7.34 -5.07
CA ASP A 133 -0.37 -7.68 -5.81
C ASP A 133 -1.31 -6.47 -5.96
N PRO A 134 -0.81 -5.34 -6.51
CA PRO A 134 -1.51 -4.07 -6.48
C PRO A 134 -2.81 -4.12 -7.29
N THR A 135 -3.79 -3.30 -6.88
CA THR A 135 -4.98 -3.06 -7.71
C THR A 135 -4.55 -2.37 -9.00
N ALA A 136 -4.93 -2.94 -10.14
CA ALA A 136 -4.65 -2.31 -11.44
C ALA A 136 -5.27 -0.91 -11.52
N SER A 137 -4.54 0.02 -12.11
CA SER A 137 -5.03 1.38 -12.37
C SER A 137 -5.84 1.44 -13.68
N GLY A 138 -6.54 2.55 -13.90
CA GLY A 138 -7.32 2.77 -15.12
C GLY A 138 -8.69 2.13 -15.13
N THR A 139 -9.17 1.80 -16.33
CA THR A 139 -10.53 1.25 -16.50
C THR A 139 -10.49 -0.26 -16.69
N PRO A 140 -11.11 -1.04 -15.78
CA PRO A 140 -11.19 -2.50 -15.95
C PRO A 140 -11.85 -2.89 -17.28
N PRO A 141 -11.45 -4.02 -17.91
CA PRO A 141 -12.02 -4.49 -19.15
C PRO A 141 -13.48 -4.90 -19.00
N GLY A 142 -14.20 -4.97 -20.13
CA GLY A 142 -15.58 -5.42 -20.20
C GLY A 142 -16.60 -4.31 -20.45
N SER A 143 -17.88 -4.67 -20.45
CA SER A 143 -18.97 -3.74 -20.66
C SER A 143 -19.06 -2.69 -19.55
N ALA A 144 -19.15 -1.42 -19.92
CA ALA A 144 -19.31 -0.34 -18.95
C ALA A 144 -20.53 -0.57 -18.02
N LEU A 145 -21.65 -1.01 -18.59
CA LEU A 145 -22.86 -1.29 -17.82
C LEU A 145 -22.65 -2.40 -16.77
N VAL A 146 -21.99 -3.49 -17.14
CA VAL A 146 -21.72 -4.63 -16.22
C VAL A 146 -20.75 -4.17 -15.14
N ARG A 147 -19.70 -3.45 -15.51
CA ARG A 147 -18.72 -2.90 -14.59
C ARG A 147 -19.36 -1.95 -13.57
N ASP A 148 -20.12 -0.97 -14.06
CA ASP A 148 -20.74 0.05 -13.20
C ASP A 148 -21.78 -0.60 -12.27
N LEU A 149 -22.55 -1.58 -12.76
CA LEU A 149 -23.46 -2.36 -11.94
C LEU A 149 -22.72 -3.18 -10.88
N SER A 150 -21.59 -3.78 -11.21
CA SER A 150 -20.77 -4.54 -10.26
C SER A 150 -20.23 -3.66 -9.14
N PHE A 151 -19.66 -2.49 -9.46
CA PHE A 151 -19.19 -1.54 -8.46
C PHE A 151 -20.34 -0.89 -7.65
N LEU A 152 -21.53 -0.82 -8.20
CA LEU A 152 -22.73 -0.35 -7.50
C LEU A 152 -23.27 -1.40 -6.51
N LEU A 153 -23.27 -2.68 -6.89
CA LEU A 153 -23.90 -3.76 -6.12
C LEU A 153 -22.94 -4.38 -5.09
N ALA A 154 -21.65 -4.55 -5.43
CA ALA A 154 -20.69 -5.21 -4.55
C ALA A 154 -20.60 -4.56 -3.16
N PRO A 155 -20.49 -3.23 -3.02
CA PRO A 155 -20.48 -2.58 -1.70
C PRO A 155 -21.78 -2.81 -0.91
N ARG A 156 -22.93 -2.83 -1.59
CA ARG A 156 -24.22 -3.09 -0.94
C ARG A 156 -24.33 -4.51 -0.41
N LEU A 157 -23.90 -5.49 -1.21
CA LEU A 157 -23.86 -6.89 -0.82
C LEU A 157 -22.90 -7.14 0.35
N LEU A 158 -21.74 -6.49 0.35
CA LEU A 158 -20.79 -6.58 1.46
C LEU A 158 -21.36 -5.98 2.74
N ARG A 159 -22.03 -4.82 2.67
CA ARG A 159 -22.72 -4.22 3.84
C ARG A 159 -23.82 -5.13 4.36
N LEU A 160 -24.61 -5.74 3.48
CA LEU A 160 -25.65 -6.72 3.86
C LEU A 160 -25.02 -7.95 4.53
N ARG A 161 -23.95 -8.49 3.94
CA ARG A 161 -23.21 -9.62 4.50
C ARG A 161 -22.59 -9.27 5.87
N ALA A 162 -22.16 -8.03 6.07
CA ALA A 162 -21.61 -7.57 7.34
C ALA A 162 -22.62 -7.56 8.48
N ILE A 163 -23.94 -7.55 8.20
CA ILE A 163 -24.99 -7.65 9.23
C ILE A 163 -24.90 -9.00 9.95
N PHE A 164 -24.55 -10.05 9.21
CA PHE A 164 -24.44 -11.43 9.72
C PHE A 164 -22.97 -11.87 9.88
N GLY A 165 -22.02 -10.95 9.73
CA GLY A 165 -20.59 -11.25 9.59
C GLY A 165 -19.85 -11.59 10.89
N GLY A 166 -20.47 -11.40 12.06
CA GLY A 166 -19.79 -11.63 13.34
C GLY A 166 -18.47 -10.85 13.44
N THR A 167 -17.37 -11.54 13.73
CA THR A 167 -16.02 -10.97 13.81
C THR A 167 -15.51 -10.37 12.46
N ASN A 168 -16.08 -10.81 11.33
CA ASN A 168 -15.75 -10.30 10.00
C ASN A 168 -16.61 -9.11 9.58
N ALA A 169 -17.52 -8.63 10.41
CA ALA A 169 -18.45 -7.56 10.04
C ALA A 169 -17.73 -6.24 9.72
N GLN A 170 -16.74 -5.87 10.52
CA GLN A 170 -15.99 -4.61 10.33
C GLN A 170 -15.13 -4.64 9.07
N PRO A 171 -14.25 -5.63 8.81
CA PRO A 171 -13.52 -5.72 7.56
C PRO A 171 -14.40 -5.70 6.31
N LEU A 172 -15.59 -6.31 6.34
CA LEU A 172 -16.54 -6.27 5.23
C LEU A 172 -17.12 -4.87 5.00
N ARG A 173 -17.40 -4.10 6.06
CA ARG A 173 -17.86 -2.71 5.94
C ARG A 173 -16.76 -1.81 5.38
N GLU A 174 -15.54 -1.95 5.88
CA GLU A 174 -14.37 -1.20 5.43
C GLU A 174 -14.11 -1.45 3.94
N LEU A 175 -14.09 -2.72 3.53
CA LEU A 175 -13.96 -3.08 2.11
C LEU A 175 -15.12 -2.51 1.26
N ALA A 176 -16.35 -2.47 1.78
CA ALA A 176 -17.48 -1.89 1.06
C ALA A 176 -17.30 -0.39 0.82
N VAL A 177 -16.71 0.36 1.76
CA VAL A 177 -16.40 1.79 1.56
C VAL A 177 -15.32 1.95 0.50
N THR A 178 -14.22 1.21 0.60
CA THR A 178 -13.14 1.22 -0.38
C THR A 178 -13.64 0.93 -1.80
N LEU A 179 -14.47 -0.10 -1.98
CA LEU A 179 -15.04 -0.43 -3.29
C LEU A 179 -15.98 0.66 -3.83
N THR A 180 -16.62 1.45 -2.96
CA THR A 180 -17.47 2.57 -3.41
C THR A 180 -16.64 3.65 -4.13
N GLY A 181 -15.41 3.93 -3.68
CA GLY A 181 -14.49 4.90 -4.31
C GLY A 181 -13.55 4.31 -5.35
N MET A 182 -13.51 2.98 -5.50
CA MET A 182 -12.48 2.25 -6.26
C MET A 182 -12.31 2.74 -7.70
N GLN A 183 -13.41 2.90 -8.45
CA GLN A 183 -13.32 3.34 -9.85
C GLN A 183 -12.70 4.74 -9.99
N ASN A 184 -13.01 5.64 -9.05
CA ASN A 184 -12.44 6.98 -9.04
C ASN A 184 -10.95 6.92 -8.72
N ALA A 185 -10.57 6.15 -7.70
CA ALA A 185 -9.18 5.94 -7.32
C ALA A 185 -8.34 5.38 -8.48
N MET A 186 -8.85 4.34 -9.16
CA MET A 186 -8.15 3.74 -10.31
C MET A 186 -7.95 4.74 -11.45
N ARG A 187 -8.95 5.59 -11.74
CA ARG A 187 -8.85 6.62 -12.80
C ARG A 187 -7.90 7.74 -12.41
N GLU A 188 -7.98 8.21 -11.17
CA GLU A 188 -7.13 9.28 -10.66
C GLU A 188 -5.65 8.87 -10.67
N VAL A 189 -5.34 7.66 -10.21
CA VAL A 189 -3.97 7.13 -10.25
C VAL A 189 -3.47 6.93 -11.69
N ALA A 190 -4.31 6.38 -12.58
CA ALA A 190 -3.93 6.22 -13.98
C ALA A 190 -3.62 7.57 -14.66
N GLN A 191 -4.42 8.60 -14.37
CA GLN A 191 -4.21 9.95 -14.86
C GLN A 191 -2.91 10.54 -14.30
N ALA A 192 -2.69 10.47 -13.00
CA ALA A 192 -1.48 10.99 -12.36
C ALA A 192 -0.20 10.33 -12.90
N ARG A 193 -0.23 9.00 -13.11
CA ARG A 193 0.88 8.27 -13.74
C ARG A 193 1.13 8.70 -15.19
N GLN A 194 0.07 9.00 -15.94
CA GLN A 194 0.18 9.46 -17.31
C GLN A 194 0.76 10.88 -17.41
N GLU A 195 0.41 11.76 -16.46
CA GLU A 195 0.81 13.16 -16.44
C GLU A 195 2.23 13.36 -15.89
N SER A 196 2.59 12.67 -14.82
CA SER A 196 3.85 12.91 -14.08
C SER A 196 4.79 11.70 -14.06
N GLY A 197 4.29 10.48 -14.30
CA GLY A 197 5.06 9.25 -14.09
C GLY A 197 5.33 8.95 -12.60
N LEU A 198 5.95 7.82 -12.34
CA LEU A 198 6.56 7.51 -11.05
C LEU A 198 8.01 8.02 -11.02
N PRO A 199 8.58 8.35 -9.86
CA PRO A 199 9.99 8.74 -9.79
C PRO A 199 10.89 7.60 -10.29
N PRO A 200 12.08 7.92 -10.85
CA PRO A 200 13.01 6.94 -11.42
C PRO A 200 13.78 6.19 -10.32
N VAL A 201 13.07 5.61 -9.37
CA VAL A 201 13.59 4.83 -8.24
C VAL A 201 13.43 3.33 -8.50
N PRO A 202 14.12 2.46 -7.75
CA PRO A 202 13.90 1.01 -7.84
C PRO A 202 12.43 0.65 -7.59
N ILE A 203 11.84 -0.16 -8.50
CA ILE A 203 10.48 -0.66 -8.37
C ILE A 203 10.50 -2.19 -8.32
N ARG A 204 9.76 -2.78 -7.37
CA ARG A 204 9.45 -4.22 -7.33
C ARG A 204 7.95 -4.41 -7.38
N VAL A 205 7.49 -5.23 -8.31
CA VAL A 205 6.07 -5.58 -8.42
C VAL A 205 5.93 -7.07 -8.16
N ILE A 206 5.34 -7.41 -7.02
CA ILE A 206 5.12 -8.79 -6.59
C ILE A 206 3.71 -9.17 -6.99
N THR A 207 3.55 -10.20 -7.82
CA THR A 207 2.24 -10.70 -8.26
C THR A 207 1.94 -12.06 -7.61
N ALA A 208 0.66 -12.31 -7.29
CA ALA A 208 0.23 -13.59 -6.73
C ALA A 208 0.31 -14.72 -7.77
N GLY A 209 0.94 -15.84 -7.42
CA GLY A 209 1.02 -17.04 -8.27
C GLY A 209 -0.27 -17.87 -8.24
N ARG A 210 -1.01 -17.85 -7.12
CA ARG A 210 -2.28 -18.57 -6.96
C ARG A 210 -3.44 -17.60 -7.06
N ARG A 211 -4.04 -17.49 -8.25
CA ARG A 211 -5.18 -16.60 -8.46
C ARG A 211 -6.50 -17.39 -8.46
N PRO A 212 -7.58 -16.81 -7.88
CA PRO A 212 -8.91 -17.36 -8.07
C PRO A 212 -9.29 -17.35 -9.56
N ARG A 213 -10.26 -18.19 -9.96
CA ARG A 213 -10.77 -18.16 -11.33
C ARG A 213 -11.37 -16.78 -11.62
N MET A 214 -10.82 -16.10 -12.60
CA MET A 214 -11.32 -14.82 -13.12
C MET A 214 -11.37 -14.86 -14.64
N PRO A 215 -12.17 -13.99 -15.29
CA PRO A 215 -12.17 -13.87 -16.74
C PRO A 215 -10.76 -13.60 -17.27
N LYS A 216 -10.40 -14.24 -18.38
CA LYS A 216 -9.06 -14.14 -19.01
C LYS A 216 -8.68 -12.67 -19.29
N THR A 217 -9.62 -11.88 -19.78
CA THR A 217 -9.41 -10.45 -20.06
C THR A 217 -9.08 -9.62 -18.81
N HIS A 218 -9.62 -9.98 -17.63
CA HIS A 218 -9.28 -9.32 -16.37
C HIS A 218 -7.88 -9.69 -15.89
N LEU A 219 -7.51 -10.97 -16.06
CA LEU A 219 -6.16 -11.43 -15.72
C LEU A 219 -5.12 -10.77 -16.64
N GLU A 220 -5.38 -10.69 -17.93
CA GLU A 220 -4.50 -10.02 -18.90
C GLU A 220 -4.35 -8.54 -18.58
N HIS A 221 -5.44 -7.85 -18.24
CA HIS A 221 -5.41 -6.44 -17.83
C HIS A 221 -4.58 -6.23 -16.56
N LEU A 222 -4.79 -7.05 -15.53
CA LEU A 222 -4.05 -6.98 -14.28
C LEU A 222 -2.54 -7.22 -14.50
N ASN A 223 -2.21 -8.27 -15.26
CA ASN A 223 -0.81 -8.57 -15.57
C ASN A 223 -0.15 -7.45 -16.39
N ALA A 224 -0.87 -6.90 -17.37
CA ALA A 224 -0.38 -5.78 -18.18
C ALA A 224 -0.10 -4.54 -17.33
N ASP A 225 -0.97 -4.20 -16.37
CA ASP A 225 -0.75 -3.07 -15.48
C ASP A 225 0.44 -3.32 -14.53
N HIS A 226 0.59 -4.55 -14.00
CA HIS A 226 1.73 -4.92 -13.17
C HIS A 226 3.06 -4.79 -13.94
N HIS A 227 3.12 -5.27 -15.18
CA HIS A 227 4.30 -5.07 -16.04
C HIS A 227 4.54 -3.58 -16.31
N ALA A 228 3.50 -2.85 -16.69
CA ALA A 228 3.62 -1.40 -16.92
C ALA A 228 4.06 -0.61 -15.69
N LEU A 229 3.78 -1.09 -14.47
CA LEU A 229 4.32 -0.51 -13.25
C LEU A 229 5.81 -0.77 -13.10
N ALA A 230 6.27 -2.00 -13.34
CA ALA A 230 7.68 -2.32 -13.28
C ALA A 230 8.47 -1.55 -14.36
N ASP A 231 7.93 -1.45 -15.56
CA ASP A 231 8.57 -0.78 -16.71
C ASP A 231 8.70 0.75 -16.53
N GLN A 232 8.09 1.36 -15.49
CA GLN A 232 8.27 2.79 -15.21
C GLN A 232 9.62 3.14 -14.60
N SER A 233 10.41 2.14 -14.22
CA SER A 233 11.77 2.36 -13.72
C SER A 233 12.78 1.51 -14.50
N PRO A 234 13.96 2.06 -14.82
CA PRO A 234 15.04 1.27 -15.41
C PRO A 234 15.52 0.13 -14.47
N HIS A 235 15.23 0.25 -13.18
CA HIS A 235 15.53 -0.76 -12.16
C HIS A 235 14.27 -1.50 -11.69
N GLY A 236 13.20 -1.47 -12.51
CA GLY A 236 11.96 -2.15 -12.21
C GLY A 236 12.03 -3.65 -12.47
N GLN A 237 11.44 -4.44 -11.58
CA GLN A 237 11.42 -5.90 -11.70
C GLN A 237 10.08 -6.48 -11.24
N MET A 238 9.67 -7.54 -11.96
CA MET A 238 8.55 -8.38 -11.57
C MET A 238 9.03 -9.53 -10.70
N MET A 239 8.27 -9.83 -9.66
CA MET A 239 8.46 -10.98 -8.79
C MET A 239 7.16 -11.78 -8.71
N VAL A 240 7.23 -13.10 -8.61
CA VAL A 240 6.04 -13.96 -8.51
C VAL A 240 6.02 -14.68 -7.17
N ALA A 241 5.00 -14.43 -6.37
CA ALA A 241 4.75 -15.16 -5.15
C ALA A 241 4.04 -16.48 -5.48
N GLU A 242 4.80 -17.48 -5.92
CA GLU A 242 4.32 -18.75 -6.52
C GLU A 242 3.36 -19.53 -5.60
N ARG A 243 3.56 -19.41 -4.28
CA ARG A 243 2.81 -20.15 -3.27
C ARG A 243 1.65 -19.35 -2.69
N ALA A 244 1.55 -18.06 -3.01
CA ALA A 244 0.58 -17.17 -2.41
C ALA A 244 -0.58 -16.83 -3.34
N SER A 245 -1.75 -16.68 -2.72
CA SER A 245 -2.90 -15.96 -3.27
C SER A 245 -2.71 -14.45 -3.11
N HIS A 246 -3.78 -13.66 -3.24
CA HIS A 246 -3.75 -12.23 -2.94
C HIS A 246 -3.25 -11.89 -1.50
N GLN A 247 -3.24 -12.88 -0.61
CA GLN A 247 -2.81 -12.76 0.79
C GLN A 247 -1.29 -12.95 0.96
N ILE A 248 -0.49 -12.40 0.07
CA ILE A 248 0.98 -12.53 0.06
C ILE A 248 1.62 -12.20 1.42
N PRO A 249 1.20 -11.13 2.16
CA PRO A 249 1.78 -10.81 3.46
C PRO A 249 1.70 -11.94 4.49
N PHE A 250 0.74 -12.84 4.34
CA PHE A 250 0.50 -13.95 5.26
C PHE A 250 0.93 -15.31 4.70
N GLU A 251 0.90 -15.49 3.37
CA GLU A 251 1.16 -16.79 2.74
C GLU A 251 2.59 -16.94 2.23
N GLN A 252 3.24 -15.81 1.92
CA GLN A 252 4.63 -15.79 1.42
C GLN A 252 5.32 -14.46 1.78
N PRO A 253 5.43 -14.08 3.08
CA PRO A 253 5.98 -12.78 3.51
C PRO A 253 7.45 -12.60 3.15
N GLU A 254 8.22 -13.69 3.02
CA GLU A 254 9.64 -13.65 2.70
C GLU A 254 9.94 -12.99 1.35
N ILE A 255 9.02 -13.03 0.37
CA ILE A 255 9.22 -12.37 -0.92
C ILE A 255 9.13 -10.84 -0.78
N ILE A 256 8.31 -10.33 0.15
CA ILE A 256 8.22 -8.91 0.47
C ILE A 256 9.51 -8.45 1.16
N SER A 257 9.97 -9.24 2.14
CA SER A 257 11.23 -8.99 2.84
C SER A 257 12.42 -8.95 1.87
N GLN A 258 12.49 -9.92 0.94
CA GLN A 258 13.50 -9.94 -0.13
C GLN A 258 13.41 -8.67 -1.00
N ALA A 259 12.22 -8.26 -1.43
CA ALA A 259 12.04 -7.07 -2.25
C ALA A 259 12.51 -5.80 -1.53
N VAL A 260 12.25 -5.69 -0.22
CA VAL A 260 12.74 -4.56 0.61
C VAL A 260 14.28 -4.58 0.66
N ASP A 261 14.90 -5.74 0.88
CA ASP A 261 16.36 -5.87 0.92
C ASP A 261 17.00 -5.47 -0.40
N GLU A 262 16.44 -5.94 -1.51
CA GLU A 262 16.92 -5.59 -2.83
C GLU A 262 16.87 -4.08 -3.08
N VAL A 263 15.74 -3.43 -2.71
CA VAL A 263 15.56 -1.99 -2.89
C VAL A 263 16.49 -1.19 -2.00
N LEU A 264 16.64 -1.57 -0.73
CA LEU A 264 17.53 -0.89 0.22
C LEU A 264 19.03 -1.06 -0.11
N SER A 265 19.40 -2.13 -0.83
CA SER A 265 20.78 -2.38 -1.23
C SER A 265 21.22 -1.62 -2.48
N LEU A 266 20.27 -1.08 -3.25
CA LEU A 266 20.58 -0.29 -4.43
C LEU A 266 21.03 1.13 -4.00
N PRO A 267 22.07 1.69 -4.63
CA PRO A 267 22.47 3.05 -4.32
C PRO A 267 21.30 4.00 -4.63
N PRO A 268 21.07 5.03 -3.78
CA PRO A 268 20.13 6.08 -4.14
C PRO A 268 20.55 6.64 -5.50
N ASN A 269 19.60 6.73 -6.44
CA ASN A 269 19.86 7.28 -7.76
C ASN A 269 20.46 8.68 -7.59
N SER A 270 21.75 8.79 -7.81
CA SER A 270 22.39 10.09 -7.93
C SER A 270 21.80 10.76 -9.18
N GLN A 271 21.29 11.98 -9.02
CA GLN A 271 20.77 12.80 -10.13
C GLN A 271 21.79 13.01 -11.28
N GLU A 272 23.00 12.51 -11.11
CA GLU A 272 24.07 12.59 -12.11
C GLU A 272 23.92 11.63 -13.29
N ASP A 273 23.17 10.53 -13.15
CA ASP A 273 22.97 9.56 -14.25
C ASP A 273 21.85 9.95 -15.24
N LEU A 274 21.06 10.96 -14.92
CA LEU A 274 19.98 11.48 -15.80
C LEU A 274 20.47 12.51 -16.84
N ASN A 275 21.75 12.92 -16.78
CA ASN A 275 22.36 13.90 -17.69
C ASN A 275 23.42 13.31 -18.65
N ARG A 276 23.43 11.97 -18.83
CA ARG A 276 24.32 11.32 -19.79
C ARG A 276 23.56 10.75 -21.00
#